data_848cbc809e0770caca92aca664657154
#
_entry.id   848cbc809e0770caca92aca664657154
#
_cell.length_a   1.000
_cell.length_b   1.000
_cell.length_c   1.000
_cell.angle_alpha   90.00
_cell.angle_beta   90.00
_cell.angle_gamma   90.00
#
_symmetry.space_group_name_H-M   'P 1'
#
loop_
_entity.id
_entity.type
_entity.pdbx_description
1 polymer ?
#
loop_
_entity_poly.entity_id
_entity_poly.type
_entity_poly.pdbx_seq_one_letter_code
_entity_poly.pdbx_strand_id
1 'polypeptide(L)'
;MREVLKEEGFAPLPRRLDEERPDYPRPTVEPVADARAFSLEPRSFTTRCGGLFLFVPELVRLDLEKMAAALPGSKMIPAAHALRASLALKLWSIERKSHVMTLAADEGLALFAGLNAIPKKSYFSEYSSRFGHAQTTRLLAAWQEQLAGAGLLRGESFNLDFHSVPYYGESPQVERHDVSARSRRQASVLVFLAQDADGRAFCYSNADIRKGEEAGEIFRFIDFWKRTRGELPRHLVFDSRLTTYAKLAELDGLKIDFITLRRRSPQIMKDIVCLPRSAWRTVELDISTRKYRTPRVYEQTVRLHGHAFRQLYVQDLGHEDPTVLLTNQRRTSAKQLITRYAHRMLIENALSDAVRFFHMDALSSAVGLKVDFDMALLVVASGLYRLLAQRMRGYSDAQARHLFRDIIDIPADITIGGGEVRVQLHRRSHLPIILASGLMDQPFAVPWWNGLSLRLTARDALKPRQT
;
A
#
# COMPACT_ATOMS: atom_id res chain seq x y z
N MET A 1 17.76 -2.14 26.22
CA MET A 1 19.23 -2.24 26.46
C MET A 1 19.78 -1.04 27.23
N ARG A 2 19.51 0.22 26.86
CA ARG A 2 20.01 1.42 27.59
C ARG A 2 19.43 1.55 29.00
N GLU A 3 18.17 1.21 29.21
CA GLU A 3 17.50 1.21 30.51
C GLU A 3 17.97 0.07 31.41
N VAL A 4 18.12 -1.13 30.85
CA VAL A 4 18.66 -2.30 31.57
C VAL A 4 20.08 -2.04 32.08
N LEU A 5 20.94 -1.44 31.26
CA LEU A 5 22.29 -1.07 31.69
C LEU A 5 22.29 0.00 32.79
N LYS A 6 21.32 0.89 32.78
CA LYS A 6 21.16 1.93 33.81
C LYS A 6 20.60 1.35 35.10
N GLU A 7 19.68 0.40 35.03
CA GLU A 7 19.11 -0.33 36.19
C GLU A 7 20.18 -1.23 36.85
N GLU A 8 21.08 -1.80 36.05
CA GLU A 8 22.22 -2.61 36.53
C GLU A 8 23.41 -1.77 36.98
N GLY A 9 23.26 -0.43 37.12
CA GLY A 9 24.27 0.43 37.71
C GLY A 9 25.45 0.78 36.78
N PHE A 10 25.37 0.46 35.46
CA PHE A 10 26.40 0.88 34.52
C PHE A 10 26.28 2.38 34.22
N ALA A 11 27.33 3.14 34.52
CA ALA A 11 27.41 4.54 34.17
C ALA A 11 27.39 4.71 32.63
N PRO A 12 26.71 5.76 32.11
CA PRO A 12 26.81 6.06 30.69
C PRO A 12 28.27 6.34 30.32
N LEU A 13 28.73 5.79 29.22
CA LEU A 13 30.07 6.08 28.70
C LEU A 13 30.25 7.60 28.62
N PRO A 14 31.34 8.16 29.16
CA PRO A 14 31.62 9.57 29.07
C PRO A 14 31.60 10.02 27.61
N ARG A 15 31.02 11.20 27.36
CA ARG A 15 31.04 11.79 26.04
C ARG A 15 32.49 12.04 25.65
N ARG A 16 32.99 11.45 24.59
CA ARG A 16 34.31 11.80 24.05
C ARG A 16 34.37 13.29 23.84
N LEU A 17 35.36 13.95 24.45
CA LEU A 17 35.65 15.34 24.16
C LEU A 17 35.96 15.48 22.67
N ASP A 18 35.63 16.63 22.07
CA ASP A 18 35.89 16.84 20.64
C ASP A 18 37.39 16.76 20.31
N GLU A 19 38.26 17.06 21.29
CA GLU A 19 39.71 16.91 21.27
C GLU A 19 40.19 15.45 21.21
N GLU A 20 39.38 14.50 21.71
CA GLU A 20 39.65 13.06 21.69
C GLU A 20 39.14 12.35 20.42
N ARG A 21 38.45 13.08 19.57
CA ARG A 21 38.01 12.52 18.28
C ARG A 21 39.19 12.59 17.31
N PRO A 22 39.61 11.42 16.77
CA PRO A 22 40.64 11.46 15.74
C PRO A 22 40.14 12.37 14.62
N ASP A 23 40.96 13.37 14.28
CA ASP A 23 40.74 14.25 13.13
C ASP A 23 40.92 13.38 11.87
N TYR A 24 39.90 12.64 11.54
CA TYR A 24 39.83 12.04 10.21
C TYR A 24 39.62 13.22 9.24
N PRO A 25 40.59 13.50 8.35
CA PRO A 25 40.32 14.45 7.30
C PRO A 25 39.07 13.97 6.58
N ARG A 26 37.99 14.71 6.74
CA ARG A 26 36.81 14.46 5.94
C ARG A 26 37.27 14.62 4.50
N PRO A 27 37.18 13.55 3.68
CA PRO A 27 37.48 13.74 2.29
C PRO A 27 36.61 14.93 1.84
N THR A 28 37.21 15.95 1.29
CA THR A 28 36.53 17.00 0.54
C THR A 28 35.87 16.29 -0.62
N VAL A 29 34.70 15.71 -0.36
CA VAL A 29 33.81 15.24 -1.40
C VAL A 29 33.31 16.53 -2.01
N GLU A 30 33.90 16.92 -3.13
CA GLU A 30 33.26 17.90 -3.99
C GLU A 30 31.81 17.45 -4.16
N PRO A 31 30.83 18.37 -3.99
CA PRO A 31 29.44 18.01 -4.21
C PRO A 31 29.33 17.51 -5.65
N VAL A 32 29.17 16.20 -5.79
CA VAL A 32 29.25 15.46 -7.06
C VAL A 32 28.23 15.95 -8.08
N ALA A 33 27.19 16.69 -7.65
CA ALA A 33 26.27 17.33 -8.56
C ALA A 33 25.44 18.43 -7.87
N ASP A 34 25.18 19.50 -8.55
CA ASP A 34 24.13 20.44 -8.20
C ASP A 34 22.79 19.75 -8.44
N ALA A 35 22.02 19.49 -7.37
CA ALA A 35 20.71 18.88 -7.46
C ALA A 35 19.72 19.70 -8.34
N ARG A 36 20.05 20.96 -8.62
CA ARG A 36 19.26 21.85 -9.48
C ARG A 36 19.52 21.63 -10.98
N ALA A 37 20.69 21.13 -11.35
CA ALA A 37 21.07 20.87 -12.73
C ALA A 37 21.12 19.34 -12.94
N PHE A 38 20.02 18.76 -13.39
CA PHE A 38 19.97 17.33 -13.70
C PHE A 38 20.81 17.07 -14.96
N SER A 39 21.96 16.39 -14.78
CA SER A 39 22.86 16.06 -15.86
C SER A 39 22.57 14.70 -16.47
N LEU A 40 22.43 14.68 -17.80
CA LEU A 40 22.33 13.47 -18.62
C LEU A 40 23.55 13.36 -19.57
N GLU A 41 24.71 13.85 -19.13
CA GLU A 41 25.97 13.70 -19.87
C GLU A 41 26.30 12.21 -20.13
N PRO A 42 26.92 11.93 -21.28
CA PRO A 42 27.30 10.57 -21.63
C PRO A 42 28.19 9.91 -20.55
N ARG A 43 27.72 8.83 -19.97
CA ARG A 43 28.46 8.02 -18.98
C ARG A 43 27.88 6.65 -18.82
N SER A 44 28.64 5.76 -18.17
CA SER A 44 28.20 4.42 -17.82
C SER A 44 28.48 4.14 -16.35
N PHE A 45 27.55 3.48 -15.68
CA PHE A 45 27.68 3.08 -14.28
C PHE A 45 26.78 1.88 -13.99
N THR A 46 27.00 1.23 -12.85
CA THR A 46 26.20 0.10 -12.39
C THR A 46 25.27 0.54 -11.25
N THR A 47 24.05 0.07 -11.27
CA THR A 47 23.08 0.30 -10.19
C THR A 47 22.63 -1.02 -9.57
N ARG A 48 22.42 -1.00 -8.26
CA ARG A 48 21.75 -2.09 -7.57
C ARG A 48 20.25 -2.10 -7.85
N CYS A 49 19.68 -0.94 -8.14
CA CYS A 49 18.25 -0.71 -8.24
C CYS A 49 17.73 -0.82 -9.70
N GLY A 50 18.35 -1.66 -10.53
CA GLY A 50 18.02 -1.79 -11.96
C GLY A 50 16.57 -2.14 -12.25
N GLY A 51 15.97 -3.00 -11.43
CA GLY A 51 14.56 -3.38 -11.62
C GLY A 51 13.55 -2.25 -11.36
N LEU A 52 13.92 -1.15 -10.72
CA LEU A 52 13.03 0.03 -10.62
C LEU A 52 12.64 0.58 -11.99
N PHE A 53 13.53 0.46 -12.98
CA PHE A 53 13.26 0.96 -14.34
C PHE A 53 12.13 0.20 -15.04
N LEU A 54 11.72 -0.97 -14.56
CA LEU A 54 10.53 -1.67 -15.04
C LEU A 54 9.22 -0.92 -14.71
N PHE A 55 9.23 -0.03 -13.72
CA PHE A 55 8.07 0.82 -13.39
C PHE A 55 8.01 2.10 -14.23
N VAL A 56 9.09 2.51 -14.89
CA VAL A 56 9.14 3.77 -15.63
C VAL A 56 8.06 3.84 -16.73
N PRO A 57 7.81 2.79 -17.53
CA PRO A 57 6.72 2.81 -18.51
C PRO A 57 5.35 3.13 -17.90
N GLU A 58 5.06 2.56 -16.73
CA GLU A 58 3.80 2.83 -16.04
C GLU A 58 3.75 4.26 -15.48
N LEU A 59 4.85 4.75 -14.92
CA LEU A 59 4.94 6.12 -14.40
C LEU A 59 4.73 7.17 -15.52
N VAL A 60 5.25 6.91 -16.73
CA VAL A 60 5.01 7.77 -17.89
C VAL A 60 3.55 7.69 -18.33
N ARG A 61 3.00 6.48 -18.47
CA ARG A 61 1.62 6.25 -18.89
C ARG A 61 0.60 6.87 -17.95
N LEU A 62 0.87 6.83 -16.64
CA LEU A 62 0.01 7.36 -15.58
C LEU A 62 0.19 8.86 -15.34
N ASP A 63 0.99 9.55 -16.13
CA ASP A 63 1.24 11.00 -16.00
C ASP A 63 1.49 11.46 -14.55
N LEU A 64 2.53 10.89 -13.94
CA LEU A 64 2.90 11.22 -12.56
C LEU A 64 3.19 12.72 -12.37
N GLU A 65 3.59 13.43 -13.44
CA GLU A 65 3.81 14.87 -13.42
C GLU A 65 2.52 15.61 -13.08
N LYS A 66 1.41 15.25 -13.72
CA LYS A 66 0.07 15.79 -13.43
C LYS A 66 -0.37 15.51 -12.00
N MET A 67 -0.13 14.28 -11.53
CA MET A 67 -0.43 13.90 -10.14
C MET A 67 0.34 14.75 -9.13
N ALA A 68 1.60 15.05 -9.44
CA ALA A 68 2.47 15.83 -8.56
C ALA A 68 2.20 17.34 -8.59
N ALA A 69 1.47 17.88 -9.57
CA ALA A 69 1.25 19.30 -9.74
C ALA A 69 0.62 20.01 -8.53
N ALA A 70 -0.21 19.27 -7.75
CA ALA A 70 -0.85 19.79 -6.55
C ALA A 70 -0.02 19.59 -5.26
N LEU A 71 1.18 18.99 -5.37
CA LEU A 71 2.01 18.65 -4.23
C LEU A 71 3.07 19.73 -3.97
N PRO A 72 3.54 19.87 -2.71
CA PRO A 72 4.61 20.80 -2.40
C PRO A 72 5.92 20.37 -3.06
N GLY A 73 6.62 21.32 -3.62
CA GLY A 73 7.97 21.20 -4.15
C GLY A 73 8.90 22.25 -3.55
N SER A 74 10.10 22.32 -4.07
CA SER A 74 11.06 23.39 -3.77
C SER A 74 11.77 23.83 -5.05
N LYS A 75 12.49 24.99 -4.99
CA LYS A 75 13.32 25.43 -6.11
C LYS A 75 14.42 24.42 -6.46
N MET A 76 14.89 23.64 -5.49
CA MET A 76 15.96 22.65 -5.71
C MET A 76 15.41 21.28 -6.15
N ILE A 77 14.23 20.89 -5.64
CA ILE A 77 13.61 19.59 -5.94
C ILE A 77 12.13 19.86 -6.26
N PRO A 78 11.74 19.89 -7.53
CA PRO A 78 10.37 20.05 -7.97
C PRO A 78 9.47 18.92 -7.42
N ALA A 79 8.17 19.17 -7.31
CA ALA A 79 7.20 18.25 -6.68
C ALA A 79 7.20 16.85 -7.32
N ALA A 80 7.27 16.76 -8.64
CA ALA A 80 7.29 15.49 -9.34
C ALA A 80 8.55 14.66 -9.05
N HIS A 81 9.72 15.31 -8.96
CA HIS A 81 10.97 14.63 -8.58
C HIS A 81 10.95 14.17 -7.12
N ALA A 82 10.38 14.99 -6.23
CA ALA A 82 10.20 14.62 -4.82
C ALA A 82 9.27 13.43 -4.67
N LEU A 83 8.16 13.39 -5.43
CA LEU A 83 7.23 12.28 -5.45
C LEU A 83 7.91 11.00 -5.99
N ARG A 84 8.60 11.08 -7.14
CA ARG A 84 9.35 9.94 -7.71
C ARG A 84 10.40 9.41 -6.75
N ALA A 85 11.18 10.30 -6.11
CA ALA A 85 12.17 9.90 -5.11
C ALA A 85 11.53 9.19 -3.90
N SER A 86 10.40 9.71 -3.41
CA SER A 86 9.66 9.09 -2.31
C SER A 86 9.07 7.74 -2.69
N LEU A 87 8.51 7.63 -3.91
CA LEU A 87 8.01 6.37 -4.46
C LEU A 87 9.13 5.36 -4.69
N ALA A 88 10.30 5.78 -5.17
CA ALA A 88 11.46 4.90 -5.36
C ALA A 88 11.81 4.15 -4.07
N LEU A 89 11.78 4.84 -2.92
CA LEU A 89 12.04 4.19 -1.63
C LEU A 89 10.97 3.14 -1.29
N LYS A 90 9.70 3.43 -1.55
CA LYS A 90 8.59 2.46 -1.32
C LYS A 90 8.65 1.29 -2.29
N LEU A 91 8.93 1.55 -3.57
CA LEU A 91 9.06 0.51 -4.59
C LEU A 91 10.28 -0.39 -4.33
N TRP A 92 11.36 0.15 -3.74
CA TRP A 92 12.54 -0.61 -3.37
C TRP A 92 12.45 -1.22 -1.96
N SER A 93 11.28 -1.22 -1.33
CA SER A 93 11.07 -1.79 0.01
C SER A 93 12.00 -1.22 1.09
N ILE A 94 12.25 0.09 1.07
CA ILE A 94 13.03 0.74 2.12
C ILE A 94 12.18 0.90 3.38
N GLU A 95 12.58 0.22 4.46
CA GLU A 95 11.83 0.18 5.72
C GLU A 95 11.62 1.57 6.32
N ARG A 96 12.69 2.37 6.39
CA ARG A 96 12.65 3.70 6.99
C ARG A 96 13.34 4.73 6.11
N LYS A 97 12.82 5.96 6.11
CA LYS A 97 13.45 7.07 5.36
C LYS A 97 14.93 7.28 5.69
N SER A 98 15.35 6.95 6.91
CA SER A 98 16.77 7.02 7.30
C SER A 98 17.65 5.99 6.58
N HIS A 99 17.08 4.87 6.13
CA HIS A 99 17.81 3.83 5.41
C HIS A 99 18.16 4.22 3.97
N VAL A 100 17.63 5.33 3.45
CA VAL A 100 18.05 5.88 2.15
C VAL A 100 19.58 6.10 2.08
N MET A 101 20.21 6.35 3.24
CA MET A 101 21.66 6.57 3.30
C MET A 101 22.48 5.35 2.85
N THR A 102 21.91 4.15 2.86
CA THR A 102 22.58 2.95 2.31
C THR A 102 22.58 2.90 0.78
N LEU A 103 21.73 3.73 0.15
CA LEU A 103 21.59 3.87 -1.30
C LEU A 103 21.96 5.26 -1.80
N ALA A 104 22.51 6.12 -0.93
CA ALA A 104 22.77 7.52 -1.28
C ALA A 104 23.79 7.69 -2.43
N ALA A 105 24.66 6.70 -2.64
CA ALA A 105 25.64 6.67 -3.71
C ALA A 105 25.14 5.93 -4.98
N ASP A 106 23.92 5.38 -4.99
CA ASP A 106 23.38 4.70 -6.17
C ASP A 106 22.85 5.73 -7.17
N GLU A 107 23.60 5.93 -8.26
CA GLU A 107 23.25 6.87 -9.33
C GLU A 107 21.97 6.45 -10.07
N GLY A 108 21.66 5.14 -10.17
CA GLY A 108 20.45 4.65 -10.82
C GLY A 108 19.19 5.02 -10.06
N LEU A 109 19.25 4.99 -8.72
CA LEU A 109 18.12 5.43 -7.89
C LEU A 109 17.85 6.94 -8.09
N ALA A 110 18.90 7.75 -8.19
CA ALA A 110 18.78 9.17 -8.47
C ALA A 110 18.23 9.42 -9.89
N LEU A 111 18.77 8.75 -10.90
CA LEU A 111 18.32 8.82 -12.29
C LEU A 111 16.83 8.44 -12.44
N PHE A 112 16.39 7.38 -11.75
CA PHE A 112 14.97 7.00 -11.74
C PHE A 112 14.08 8.17 -11.30
N ALA A 113 14.48 8.89 -10.27
CA ALA A 113 13.74 10.06 -9.77
C ALA A 113 13.89 11.32 -10.64
N GLY A 114 14.81 11.34 -11.61
CA GLY A 114 15.17 12.51 -12.40
C GLY A 114 16.05 13.49 -11.63
N LEU A 115 16.95 12.99 -10.80
CA LEU A 115 17.84 13.75 -9.93
C LEU A 115 19.30 13.31 -10.16
N ASN A 116 20.26 14.20 -9.88
CA ASN A 116 21.68 13.85 -9.90
C ASN A 116 22.09 12.98 -8.67
N ALA A 117 21.42 13.20 -7.56
CA ALA A 117 21.62 12.42 -6.34
C ALA A 117 20.30 12.24 -5.62
N ILE A 118 20.10 11.07 -4.99
CA ILE A 118 18.91 10.85 -4.18
C ILE A 118 18.94 11.73 -2.92
N PRO A 119 17.83 12.37 -2.53
CA PRO A 119 17.81 13.20 -1.34
C PRO A 119 18.16 12.43 -0.08
N LYS A 120 18.83 13.08 0.87
CA LYS A 120 19.22 12.48 2.16
C LYS A 120 18.02 12.35 3.11
N LYS A 121 18.20 11.58 4.19
CA LYS A 121 17.16 11.31 5.22
C LYS A 121 16.47 12.57 5.75
N SER A 122 17.21 13.66 5.95
CA SER A 122 16.66 14.93 6.44
C SER A 122 15.62 15.52 5.51
N TYR A 123 15.88 15.48 4.19
CA TYR A 123 14.91 15.92 3.19
C TYR A 123 13.60 15.13 3.26
N PHE A 124 13.64 13.80 3.28
CA PHE A 124 12.44 12.98 3.32
C PHE A 124 11.65 13.17 4.62
N SER A 125 12.34 13.35 5.75
CA SER A 125 11.70 13.63 7.03
C SER A 125 11.03 15.00 7.06
N GLU A 126 11.65 16.01 6.46
CA GLU A 126 11.10 17.35 6.34
C GLU A 126 10.02 17.42 5.26
N TYR A 127 10.22 16.77 4.13
CA TYR A 127 9.29 16.78 3.01
C TYR A 127 7.90 16.30 3.43
N SER A 128 7.80 15.20 4.18
CA SER A 128 6.51 14.71 4.69
C SER A 128 5.79 15.67 5.64
N SER A 129 6.51 16.65 6.24
CA SER A 129 5.87 17.68 7.08
C SER A 129 5.26 18.84 6.30
N ARG A 130 5.49 18.89 4.98
CA ARG A 130 4.91 19.90 4.10
C ARG A 130 3.51 19.51 3.60
N PHE A 131 3.05 18.29 3.90
CA PHE A 131 1.74 17.79 3.50
C PHE A 131 0.71 18.03 4.58
N GLY A 132 -0.45 18.53 4.17
CA GLY A 132 -1.68 18.46 4.94
C GLY A 132 -2.63 17.44 4.33
N HIS A 133 -3.68 17.07 5.05
CA HIS A 133 -4.68 16.08 4.61
C HIS A 133 -5.28 16.42 3.22
N ALA A 134 -5.48 17.71 2.92
CA ALA A 134 -6.01 18.15 1.62
C ALA A 134 -5.08 17.80 0.44
N GLN A 135 -3.75 17.86 0.61
CA GLN A 135 -2.80 17.49 -0.43
C GLN A 135 -2.77 15.97 -0.63
N THR A 136 -2.78 15.21 0.47
CA THR A 136 -2.86 13.74 0.43
C THR A 136 -4.14 13.28 -0.27
N THR A 137 -5.27 13.87 0.08
CA THR A 137 -6.57 13.58 -0.56
C THR A 137 -6.55 13.89 -2.06
N ARG A 138 -5.94 14.99 -2.49
CA ARG A 138 -5.79 15.33 -3.92
C ARG A 138 -4.90 14.34 -4.65
N LEU A 139 -3.79 13.90 -4.03
CA LEU A 139 -2.94 12.85 -4.60
C LEU A 139 -3.72 11.55 -4.81
N LEU A 140 -4.49 11.12 -3.80
CA LEU A 140 -5.33 9.92 -3.90
C LEU A 140 -6.43 10.05 -4.95
N ALA A 141 -7.03 11.23 -5.09
CA ALA A 141 -8.04 11.49 -6.14
C ALA A 141 -7.42 11.38 -7.55
N ALA A 142 -6.28 12.02 -7.77
CA ALA A 142 -5.55 11.89 -9.03
C ALA A 142 -5.12 10.44 -9.30
N TRP A 143 -4.70 9.70 -8.25
CA TRP A 143 -4.36 8.29 -8.36
C TRP A 143 -5.54 7.42 -8.74
N GLN A 144 -6.73 7.66 -8.18
CA GLN A 144 -7.96 6.94 -8.57
C GLN A 144 -8.30 7.12 -10.05
N GLU A 145 -8.14 8.34 -10.59
CA GLU A 145 -8.34 8.61 -12.01
C GLU A 145 -7.41 7.73 -12.87
N GLN A 146 -6.14 7.64 -12.48
CA GLN A 146 -5.16 6.83 -13.18
C GLN A 146 -5.43 5.32 -13.07
N LEU A 147 -5.80 4.83 -11.88
CA LEU A 147 -6.18 3.43 -11.68
C LEU A 147 -7.38 3.02 -12.52
N ALA A 148 -8.39 3.90 -12.62
CA ALA A 148 -9.57 3.66 -13.44
C ALA A 148 -9.21 3.59 -14.93
N GLY A 149 -8.40 4.54 -15.43
CA GLY A 149 -7.88 4.53 -16.80
C GLY A 149 -7.03 3.29 -17.11
N ALA A 150 -6.36 2.74 -16.11
CA ALA A 150 -5.58 1.52 -16.21
C ALA A 150 -6.39 0.22 -16.05
N GLY A 151 -7.70 0.31 -15.75
CA GLY A 151 -8.57 -0.86 -15.55
C GLY A 151 -8.39 -1.59 -14.21
N LEU A 152 -7.64 -1.01 -13.27
CA LEU A 152 -7.47 -1.55 -11.91
C LEU A 152 -8.54 -1.12 -10.92
N LEU A 153 -9.30 -0.09 -11.23
CA LEU A 153 -10.37 0.42 -10.39
C LEU A 153 -11.71 0.22 -11.12
N ARG A 154 -12.50 -0.74 -10.66
CA ARG A 154 -13.82 -1.04 -11.24
C ARG A 154 -14.95 -0.32 -10.52
N GLY A 155 -14.81 -0.08 -9.21
CA GLY A 155 -15.73 0.73 -8.43
C GLY A 155 -17.04 0.03 -8.01
N GLU A 156 -17.18 -1.26 -8.26
CA GLU A 156 -18.39 -2.02 -7.95
C GLU A 156 -18.48 -2.39 -6.47
N SER A 157 -17.38 -2.86 -5.88
CA SER A 157 -17.33 -3.37 -4.52
C SER A 157 -16.03 -2.99 -3.83
N PHE A 158 -16.11 -2.58 -2.57
CA PHE A 158 -14.96 -2.17 -1.77
C PHE A 158 -14.85 -2.98 -0.49
N ASN A 159 -13.65 -3.50 -0.22
CA ASN A 159 -13.27 -4.01 1.07
C ASN A 159 -12.69 -2.87 1.91
N LEU A 160 -13.21 -2.71 3.13
CA LEU A 160 -12.79 -1.64 4.04
C LEU A 160 -12.21 -2.26 5.31
N ASP A 161 -11.10 -1.71 5.79
CA ASP A 161 -10.50 -2.17 7.03
C ASP A 161 -9.73 -1.07 7.76
N PHE A 162 -9.58 -1.23 9.08
CA PHE A 162 -8.69 -0.45 9.91
C PHE A 162 -7.41 -1.24 10.21
N HIS A 163 -6.29 -0.53 10.20
CA HIS A 163 -5.04 -1.05 10.70
C HIS A 163 -4.44 -0.11 11.75
N SER A 164 -4.01 -0.68 12.89
CA SER A 164 -3.35 0.09 13.96
C SER A 164 -1.85 0.00 13.76
N VAL A 165 -1.24 1.10 13.31
CA VAL A 165 0.21 1.19 13.07
C VAL A 165 0.92 1.53 14.38
N PRO A 166 1.79 0.65 14.91
CA PRO A 166 2.40 0.82 16.23
C PRO A 166 3.32 2.04 16.28
N TYR A 167 3.25 2.81 17.36
CA TYR A 167 4.16 3.91 17.64
C TYR A 167 5.06 3.56 18.85
N TYR A 168 6.36 3.75 18.68
CA TYR A 168 7.38 3.38 19.67
C TYR A 168 8.06 4.58 20.32
N GLY A 169 7.65 5.80 19.98
CA GLY A 169 8.18 7.03 20.58
C GLY A 169 7.39 7.44 21.82
N GLU A 170 7.91 8.43 22.49
CA GLU A 170 7.27 9.09 23.64
C GLU A 170 6.52 10.33 23.15
N SER A 171 5.22 10.20 22.86
CA SER A 171 4.37 11.33 22.54
C SER A 171 3.03 11.16 23.27
N PRO A 172 2.65 12.12 24.15
CA PRO A 172 1.36 12.07 24.85
C PRO A 172 0.17 12.29 23.88
N GLN A 173 0.42 12.74 22.66
CA GLN A 173 -0.62 13.02 21.66
C GLN A 173 -1.04 11.78 20.87
N VAL A 174 -0.26 10.68 20.95
CA VAL A 174 -0.57 9.45 20.23
C VAL A 174 -1.54 8.61 21.04
N GLU A 175 -2.70 8.35 20.47
CA GLU A 175 -3.75 7.54 21.07
C GLU A 175 -3.35 6.07 21.19
N ARG A 176 -4.06 5.33 22.06
CA ARG A 176 -3.82 3.90 22.26
C ARG A 176 -4.94 3.10 21.62
N HIS A 177 -4.60 2.29 20.62
CA HIS A 177 -5.51 1.35 19.96
C HIS A 177 -5.08 -0.09 20.16
N ASP A 178 -5.99 -1.02 19.88
CA ASP A 178 -5.69 -2.45 19.88
C ASP A 178 -4.82 -2.77 18.64
N VAL A 179 -3.62 -3.29 18.88
CA VAL A 179 -2.72 -3.76 17.82
C VAL A 179 -2.83 -5.28 17.73
N SER A 180 -3.56 -5.76 16.75
CA SER A 180 -3.89 -7.18 16.58
C SER A 180 -2.68 -8.09 16.54
N ALA A 181 -1.61 -7.69 15.84
CA ALA A 181 -0.36 -8.44 15.77
C ALA A 181 0.34 -8.63 17.13
N ARG A 182 -0.04 -7.86 18.16
CA ARG A 182 0.55 -7.91 19.52
C ARG A 182 -0.46 -8.25 20.60
N SER A 183 -1.73 -8.42 20.24
CA SER A 183 -2.85 -8.72 21.16
C SER A 183 -2.89 -7.79 22.39
N ARG A 184 -2.50 -6.53 22.23
CA ARG A 184 -2.48 -5.53 23.30
C ARG A 184 -2.76 -4.11 22.82
N ARG A 185 -3.27 -3.28 23.75
CA ARG A 185 -3.41 -1.84 23.50
C ARG A 185 -2.08 -1.13 23.71
N GLN A 186 -1.63 -0.42 22.68
CA GLN A 186 -0.42 0.40 22.73
C GLN A 186 -0.59 1.70 21.95
N ALA A 187 0.32 2.66 22.14
CA ALA A 187 0.38 3.86 21.32
C ALA A 187 0.47 3.47 19.84
N SER A 188 -0.44 3.98 19.03
CA SER A 188 -0.54 3.64 17.61
C SER A 188 -1.34 4.68 16.84
N VAL A 189 -1.09 4.78 15.55
CA VAL A 189 -1.89 5.59 14.63
C VAL A 189 -2.88 4.67 13.93
N LEU A 190 -4.16 5.03 14.00
CA LEU A 190 -5.20 4.27 13.30
C LEU A 190 -5.22 4.71 11.84
N VAL A 191 -5.18 3.75 10.93
CA VAL A 191 -5.24 3.95 9.49
C VAL A 191 -6.45 3.24 8.93
N PHE A 192 -7.24 3.95 8.15
CA PHE A 192 -8.32 3.38 7.36
C PHE A 192 -7.83 3.15 5.93
N LEU A 193 -8.22 2.02 5.34
CA LEU A 193 -7.90 1.64 3.98
C LEU A 193 -9.15 1.14 3.26
N ALA A 194 -9.33 1.58 2.01
CA ALA A 194 -10.31 1.04 1.10
C ALA A 194 -9.62 0.39 -0.10
N GLN A 195 -10.04 -0.83 -0.43
CA GLN A 195 -9.55 -1.62 -1.54
C GLN A 195 -10.70 -1.89 -2.51
N ASP A 196 -10.51 -1.59 -3.80
CA ASP A 196 -11.37 -2.14 -4.85
C ASP A 196 -11.26 -3.67 -4.85
N ALA A 197 -12.37 -4.36 -4.66
CA ALA A 197 -12.39 -5.80 -4.46
C ALA A 197 -12.03 -6.57 -5.74
N ASP A 198 -12.39 -6.05 -6.91
CA ASP A 198 -12.16 -6.68 -8.20
C ASP A 198 -10.74 -6.41 -8.70
N GLY A 199 -10.29 -5.16 -8.65
CA GLY A 199 -8.93 -4.77 -9.02
C GLY A 199 -7.87 -5.16 -7.99
N ARG A 200 -8.30 -5.46 -6.76
CA ARG A 200 -7.43 -5.76 -5.61
C ARG A 200 -6.39 -4.68 -5.33
N ALA A 201 -6.74 -3.44 -5.65
CA ALA A 201 -5.88 -2.27 -5.47
C ALA A 201 -6.43 -1.38 -4.37
N PHE A 202 -5.55 -0.89 -3.49
CA PHE A 202 -5.95 0.17 -2.58
C PHE A 202 -6.26 1.43 -3.37
N CYS A 203 -7.37 2.09 -3.05
CA CYS A 203 -7.84 3.29 -3.72
C CYS A 203 -8.03 4.48 -2.78
N TYR A 204 -8.00 4.26 -1.48
CA TYR A 204 -8.11 5.30 -0.47
C TYR A 204 -7.38 4.90 0.81
N SER A 205 -6.82 5.88 1.49
CA SER A 205 -6.27 5.76 2.84
C SER A 205 -6.50 7.05 3.62
N ASN A 206 -6.63 6.91 4.95
CA ASN A 206 -6.66 8.03 5.88
C ASN A 206 -5.99 7.61 7.19
N ALA A 207 -5.02 8.39 7.66
CA ALA A 207 -4.35 8.21 8.94
C ALA A 207 -4.60 9.39 9.91
N ASP A 208 -5.45 10.33 9.53
CA ASP A 208 -5.88 11.46 10.38
C ASP A 208 -7.25 11.16 11.01
N ILE A 209 -7.30 10.08 11.80
CA ILE A 209 -8.53 9.60 12.43
C ILE A 209 -8.37 9.71 13.94
N ARG A 210 -9.31 10.39 14.60
CA ARG A 210 -9.35 10.50 16.05
C ARG A 210 -10.21 9.40 16.66
N LYS A 211 -9.84 9.00 17.86
CA LYS A 211 -10.61 8.01 18.61
C LYS A 211 -12.04 8.50 18.84
N GLY A 212 -13.00 7.63 18.54
CA GLY A 212 -14.43 7.93 18.59
C GLY A 212 -15.02 8.42 17.27
N GLU A 213 -14.18 8.72 16.27
CA GLU A 213 -14.63 9.13 14.93
C GLU A 213 -14.60 7.98 13.91
N GLU A 214 -14.15 6.79 14.33
CA GLU A 214 -13.92 5.63 13.45
C GLU A 214 -15.17 5.25 12.64
N ALA A 215 -16.35 5.32 13.27
CA ALA A 215 -17.62 5.00 12.60
C ALA A 215 -18.02 6.02 11.51
N GLY A 216 -17.43 7.19 11.51
CA GLY A 216 -17.60 8.22 10.47
C GLY A 216 -16.74 8.01 9.24
N GLU A 217 -15.68 7.20 9.34
CA GLU A 217 -14.68 7.08 8.28
C GLU A 217 -15.23 6.43 7.00
N ILE A 218 -16.17 5.49 7.13
CA ILE A 218 -16.88 4.93 5.97
C ILE A 218 -17.55 6.04 5.15
N PHE A 219 -18.16 7.04 5.81
CA PHE A 219 -18.84 8.15 5.13
C PHE A 219 -17.84 9.14 4.53
N ARG A 220 -16.68 9.36 5.15
CA ARG A 220 -15.59 10.14 4.54
C ARG A 220 -15.11 9.47 3.25
N PHE A 221 -14.97 8.14 3.23
CA PHE A 221 -14.66 7.40 2.01
C PHE A 221 -15.77 7.52 0.95
N ILE A 222 -17.05 7.39 1.34
CA ILE A 222 -18.19 7.55 0.43
C ILE A 222 -18.19 8.95 -0.20
N ASP A 223 -17.98 9.99 0.60
CA ASP A 223 -17.91 11.38 0.12
C ASP A 223 -16.71 11.61 -0.80
N PHE A 224 -15.55 11.03 -0.46
CA PHE A 224 -14.37 11.06 -1.31
C PHE A 224 -14.65 10.37 -2.66
N TRP A 225 -15.22 9.16 -2.63
CA TRP A 225 -15.59 8.42 -3.84
C TRP A 225 -16.58 9.19 -4.70
N LYS A 226 -17.65 9.71 -4.09
CA LYS A 226 -18.65 10.52 -4.81
C LYS A 226 -18.04 11.76 -5.46
N ARG A 227 -17.15 12.46 -4.78
CA ARG A 227 -16.46 13.65 -5.32
C ARG A 227 -15.54 13.31 -6.49
N THR A 228 -14.88 12.16 -6.45
CA THR A 228 -13.89 11.78 -7.47
C THR A 228 -14.51 11.04 -8.65
N ARG A 229 -15.61 10.30 -8.42
CA ARG A 229 -16.24 9.44 -9.45
C ARG A 229 -17.62 9.91 -9.89
N GLY A 230 -18.22 10.85 -9.18
CA GLY A 230 -19.58 11.37 -9.48
C GLY A 230 -20.73 10.46 -9.03
N GLU A 231 -20.44 9.29 -8.47
CA GLU A 231 -21.42 8.27 -8.06
C GLU A 231 -21.13 7.73 -6.66
N LEU A 232 -22.12 7.10 -6.04
CA LEU A 232 -21.94 6.40 -4.75
C LEU A 232 -21.35 5.01 -4.98
N PRO A 233 -20.56 4.48 -4.04
CA PRO A 233 -20.12 3.08 -4.09
C PRO A 233 -21.34 2.15 -3.99
N ARG A 234 -21.35 1.04 -4.74
CA ARG A 234 -22.51 0.12 -4.74
C ARG A 234 -22.46 -0.85 -3.58
N HIS A 235 -21.31 -1.46 -3.32
CA HIS A 235 -21.16 -2.50 -2.31
C HIS A 235 -19.98 -2.22 -1.39
N LEU A 236 -20.21 -2.29 -0.07
CA LEU A 236 -19.18 -2.16 0.95
C LEU A 236 -19.10 -3.44 1.78
N VAL A 237 -17.90 -3.95 1.99
CA VAL A 237 -17.63 -5.13 2.82
C VAL A 237 -16.64 -4.75 3.92
N PHE A 238 -17.02 -4.91 5.17
CA PHE A 238 -16.22 -4.45 6.31
C PHE A 238 -16.49 -5.23 7.59
N ASP A 239 -15.60 -5.06 8.60
CA ASP A 239 -15.77 -5.68 9.92
C ASP A 239 -16.74 -4.88 10.80
N SER A 240 -17.30 -5.55 11.81
CA SER A 240 -18.20 -4.96 12.81
C SER A 240 -17.62 -3.81 13.63
N ARG A 241 -16.30 -3.67 13.66
CA ARG A 241 -15.62 -2.57 14.38
C ARG A 241 -15.71 -1.23 13.67
N LEU A 242 -16.01 -1.23 12.36
CA LEU A 242 -16.00 -0.02 11.54
C LEU A 242 -17.25 0.83 11.71
N THR A 243 -18.32 0.35 12.37
CA THR A 243 -19.59 1.07 12.33
C THR A 243 -20.51 0.76 13.50
N THR A 244 -21.58 1.55 13.60
CA THR A 244 -22.69 1.38 14.54
C THR A 244 -23.97 1.04 13.78
N TYR A 245 -24.99 0.54 14.48
CA TYR A 245 -26.29 0.24 13.84
C TYR A 245 -26.98 1.49 13.26
N ALA A 246 -26.77 2.67 13.87
CA ALA A 246 -27.25 3.92 13.33
C ALA A 246 -26.61 4.22 11.96
N LYS A 247 -25.30 3.99 11.84
CA LYS A 247 -24.55 4.18 10.59
C LYS A 247 -24.93 3.15 9.52
N LEU A 248 -25.28 1.92 9.91
CA LEU A 248 -25.84 0.94 8.97
C LEU A 248 -27.22 1.38 8.43
N ALA A 249 -28.05 1.98 9.26
CA ALA A 249 -29.33 2.54 8.83
C ALA A 249 -29.13 3.71 7.86
N GLU A 250 -28.10 4.55 8.06
CA GLU A 250 -27.72 5.64 7.17
C GLU A 250 -27.25 5.10 5.80
N LEU A 251 -26.43 4.04 5.78
CA LEU A 251 -26.02 3.37 4.53
C LEU A 251 -27.21 2.79 3.76
N ASP A 252 -28.17 2.17 4.47
CA ASP A 252 -29.40 1.66 3.87
C ASP A 252 -30.25 2.79 3.27
N GLY A 253 -30.35 3.93 3.95
CA GLY A 253 -31.00 5.14 3.46
C GLY A 253 -30.36 5.69 2.18
N LEU A 254 -29.04 5.62 2.06
CA LEU A 254 -28.28 5.99 0.86
C LEU A 254 -28.37 4.93 -0.27
N LYS A 255 -29.04 3.79 -0.04
CA LYS A 255 -29.13 2.65 -0.96
C LYS A 255 -27.74 2.05 -1.32
N ILE A 256 -26.80 2.11 -0.39
CA ILE A 256 -25.52 1.47 -0.50
C ILE A 256 -25.63 0.07 0.11
N ASP A 257 -25.39 -0.92 -0.68
CA ASP A 257 -25.36 -2.31 -0.23
C ASP A 257 -24.16 -2.58 0.67
N PHE A 258 -24.35 -3.27 1.76
CA PHE A 258 -23.24 -3.66 2.63
C PHE A 258 -23.30 -5.10 3.10
N ILE A 259 -22.14 -5.63 3.45
CA ILE A 259 -21.98 -6.89 4.20
C ILE A 259 -20.99 -6.62 5.34
N THR A 260 -21.40 -6.90 6.56
CA THR A 260 -20.55 -6.76 7.74
C THR A 260 -20.76 -7.91 8.72
N LEU A 261 -19.89 -8.03 9.72
CA LEU A 261 -20.11 -8.91 10.85
C LEU A 261 -21.00 -8.24 11.90
N ARG A 262 -21.80 -9.03 12.55
CA ARG A 262 -22.47 -8.65 13.81
C ARG A 262 -21.71 -9.24 14.99
N ARG A 263 -21.45 -8.43 16.02
CA ARG A 263 -20.81 -8.92 17.24
C ARG A 263 -21.65 -10.01 17.89
N ARG A 264 -21.03 -11.10 18.25
CA ARG A 264 -21.64 -12.23 18.94
C ARG A 264 -21.92 -11.82 20.40
N SER A 265 -23.16 -11.47 20.70
CA SER A 265 -23.58 -11.30 22.09
C SER A 265 -23.92 -12.67 22.72
N PRO A 266 -23.91 -12.82 24.06
CA PRO A 266 -24.36 -14.04 24.72
C PRO A 266 -25.76 -14.46 24.31
N GLN A 267 -26.66 -13.50 24.03
CA GLN A 267 -28.02 -13.80 23.58
C GLN A 267 -28.02 -14.39 22.17
N ILE A 268 -27.27 -13.83 21.23
CA ILE A 268 -27.13 -14.38 19.86
C ILE A 268 -26.60 -15.81 19.91
N MET A 269 -25.64 -16.10 20.78
CA MET A 269 -25.05 -17.42 20.91
C MET A 269 -26.08 -18.40 21.47
N LYS A 270 -26.90 -18.00 22.44
CA LYS A 270 -28.04 -18.83 22.96
C LYS A 270 -29.07 -19.10 21.86
N ASP A 271 -29.45 -18.05 21.10
CA ASP A 271 -30.39 -18.17 19.99
C ASP A 271 -29.90 -19.21 18.96
N ILE A 272 -28.62 -19.18 18.61
CA ILE A 272 -28.00 -20.11 17.66
C ILE A 272 -28.06 -21.56 18.18
N VAL A 273 -27.74 -21.78 19.46
CA VAL A 273 -27.75 -23.12 20.09
C VAL A 273 -29.17 -23.70 20.14
N CYS A 274 -30.18 -22.85 20.35
CA CYS A 274 -31.59 -23.26 20.40
C CYS A 274 -32.21 -23.58 19.03
N LEU A 275 -31.54 -23.27 17.92
CA LEU A 275 -32.07 -23.55 16.59
C LEU A 275 -32.09 -25.05 16.30
N PRO A 276 -33.26 -25.62 15.86
CA PRO A 276 -33.32 -27.01 15.47
C PRO A 276 -32.46 -27.30 14.24
N ARG A 277 -31.94 -28.51 14.15
CA ARG A 277 -31.10 -28.92 12.99
C ARG A 277 -31.80 -28.72 11.65
N SER A 278 -33.11 -28.87 11.58
CA SER A 278 -33.91 -28.66 10.38
C SER A 278 -34.01 -27.23 9.91
N ALA A 279 -33.69 -26.25 10.76
CA ALA A 279 -33.65 -24.83 10.36
C ALA A 279 -32.40 -24.45 9.55
N TRP A 280 -31.37 -25.30 9.59
CA TRP A 280 -30.11 -25.08 8.90
C TRP A 280 -30.15 -25.68 7.51
N ARG A 281 -29.66 -24.93 6.52
CA ARG A 281 -29.46 -25.40 5.16
C ARG A 281 -27.97 -25.38 4.79
N THR A 282 -27.52 -26.38 4.06
CA THR A 282 -26.16 -26.43 3.53
C THR A 282 -26.05 -25.55 2.27
N VAL A 283 -24.97 -24.80 2.16
CA VAL A 283 -24.68 -23.92 1.01
C VAL A 283 -23.32 -24.29 0.47
N GLU A 284 -23.22 -24.57 -0.82
CA GLU A 284 -21.95 -24.83 -1.50
C GLU A 284 -21.33 -23.54 -2.01
N LEU A 285 -20.11 -23.21 -1.53
CA LEU A 285 -19.38 -21.99 -1.88
C LEU A 285 -18.50 -22.18 -3.11
N ASP A 286 -18.50 -21.20 -4.02
CA ASP A 286 -17.63 -21.16 -5.20
C ASP A 286 -16.23 -20.59 -4.88
N ILE A 287 -15.52 -21.22 -3.93
CA ILE A 287 -14.18 -20.80 -3.52
C ILE A 287 -13.27 -22.02 -3.60
N SER A 288 -12.58 -22.19 -4.74
CA SER A 288 -11.74 -23.37 -5.02
C SER A 288 -10.60 -23.58 -4.02
N THR A 289 -10.08 -22.50 -3.43
CA THR A 289 -8.94 -22.52 -2.52
C THR A 289 -9.33 -22.79 -1.05
N ARG A 290 -10.63 -22.83 -0.72
CA ARG A 290 -11.09 -22.97 0.66
C ARG A 290 -11.29 -24.44 1.04
N LYS A 291 -10.79 -24.84 2.22
CA LYS A 291 -10.96 -26.20 2.75
C LYS A 291 -12.42 -26.52 3.11
N TYR A 292 -13.14 -25.55 3.69
CA TYR A 292 -14.52 -25.68 4.16
C TYR A 292 -15.47 -25.00 3.19
N ARG A 293 -16.09 -25.76 2.26
CA ARG A 293 -16.88 -25.23 1.14
C ARG A 293 -18.38 -25.38 1.34
N THR A 294 -18.82 -26.14 2.32
CA THR A 294 -20.22 -26.50 2.54
C THR A 294 -20.72 -26.07 3.93
N PRO A 295 -20.67 -24.74 4.25
CA PRO A 295 -21.18 -24.27 5.52
C PRO A 295 -22.69 -24.48 5.64
N ARG A 296 -23.15 -24.61 6.88
CA ARG A 296 -24.57 -24.55 7.22
C ARG A 296 -24.97 -23.11 7.52
N VAL A 297 -26.12 -22.71 7.01
CA VAL A 297 -26.62 -21.35 7.09
C VAL A 297 -28.07 -21.34 7.61
N TYR A 298 -28.33 -20.46 8.57
CA TYR A 298 -29.65 -20.04 8.96
C TYR A 298 -29.84 -18.55 8.73
N GLU A 299 -31.01 -18.13 8.27
CA GLU A 299 -31.29 -16.76 7.91
C GLU A 299 -32.52 -16.22 8.63
N GLN A 300 -32.44 -14.97 9.06
CA GLN A 300 -33.58 -14.27 9.65
C GLN A 300 -33.52 -12.77 9.34
N THR A 301 -34.64 -12.10 9.50
CA THR A 301 -34.72 -10.63 9.49
C THR A 301 -34.66 -10.12 10.91
N VAL A 302 -33.76 -9.15 11.16
CA VAL A 302 -33.63 -8.47 12.45
C VAL A 302 -33.92 -6.99 12.30
N ARG A 303 -34.54 -6.39 13.30
CA ARG A 303 -34.75 -4.95 13.36
C ARG A 303 -33.68 -4.30 14.23
N LEU A 304 -32.89 -3.40 13.65
CA LEU A 304 -31.84 -2.65 14.34
C LEU A 304 -31.98 -1.19 13.98
N HIS A 305 -32.01 -0.33 14.98
CA HIS A 305 -32.15 1.12 14.81
C HIS A 305 -33.32 1.52 13.86
N GLY A 306 -34.48 0.84 13.99
CA GLY A 306 -35.66 1.10 13.15
C GLY A 306 -35.66 0.46 11.75
N HIS A 307 -34.51 -0.01 11.25
CA HIS A 307 -34.34 -0.65 9.94
C HIS A 307 -34.37 -2.17 10.02
N ALA A 308 -34.88 -2.80 8.97
CA ALA A 308 -34.91 -4.25 8.86
C ALA A 308 -33.71 -4.74 8.04
N PHE A 309 -32.84 -5.52 8.68
CA PHE A 309 -31.65 -6.11 8.07
C PHE A 309 -31.76 -7.62 7.99
N ARG A 310 -31.13 -8.23 7.01
CA ARG A 310 -30.98 -9.66 6.88
C ARG A 310 -29.75 -10.10 7.64
N GLN A 311 -29.91 -11.12 8.50
CA GLN A 311 -28.85 -11.70 9.32
C GLN A 311 -28.69 -13.17 8.96
N LEU A 312 -27.44 -13.60 8.76
CA LEU A 312 -27.09 -14.97 8.48
C LEU A 312 -26.20 -15.52 9.61
N TYR A 313 -26.59 -16.65 10.18
CA TYR A 313 -25.72 -17.46 11.02
C TYR A 313 -25.05 -18.50 10.13
N VAL A 314 -23.72 -18.55 10.17
CA VAL A 314 -22.93 -19.43 9.31
C VAL A 314 -22.03 -20.28 10.18
N GLN A 315 -22.16 -21.60 10.09
CA GLN A 315 -21.36 -22.60 10.80
C GLN A 315 -20.52 -23.42 9.82
N ASP A 316 -19.55 -24.17 10.36
CA ASP A 316 -18.70 -25.09 9.60
C ASP A 316 -17.76 -24.37 8.59
N LEU A 317 -17.31 -23.17 8.97
CA LEU A 317 -16.28 -22.42 8.21
C LEU A 317 -14.84 -22.74 8.64
N GLY A 318 -14.65 -23.76 9.51
CA GLY A 318 -13.33 -24.18 10.00
C GLY A 318 -12.91 -23.57 11.33
N HIS A 319 -13.81 -22.89 12.02
CA HIS A 319 -13.67 -22.43 13.40
C HIS A 319 -14.91 -22.86 14.20
N GLU A 320 -14.77 -22.99 15.52
CA GLU A 320 -15.82 -23.50 16.40
C GLU A 320 -17.03 -22.55 16.49
N ASP A 321 -16.75 -21.26 16.56
CA ASP A 321 -17.78 -20.25 16.71
C ASP A 321 -18.49 -19.90 15.40
N PRO A 322 -19.82 -19.74 15.39
CA PRO A 322 -20.56 -19.33 14.21
C PRO A 322 -20.21 -17.90 13.80
N THR A 323 -20.12 -17.66 12.49
CA THR A 323 -20.02 -16.31 11.93
C THR A 323 -21.42 -15.71 11.81
N VAL A 324 -21.59 -14.46 12.24
CA VAL A 324 -22.86 -13.74 12.14
C VAL A 324 -22.70 -12.61 11.12
N LEU A 325 -23.22 -12.81 9.91
CA LEU A 325 -23.24 -11.78 8.87
C LEU A 325 -24.48 -10.92 8.99
N LEU A 326 -24.36 -9.65 8.68
CA LEU A 326 -25.43 -8.67 8.63
C LEU A 326 -25.36 -7.90 7.30
N THR A 327 -26.51 -7.72 6.63
CA THR A 327 -26.60 -7.04 5.34
C THR A 327 -27.98 -6.42 5.14
N ASN A 328 -28.06 -5.39 4.28
CA ASN A 328 -29.33 -4.86 3.79
C ASN A 328 -29.79 -5.48 2.47
N GLN A 329 -28.96 -6.35 1.86
CA GLN A 329 -29.28 -7.02 0.59
C GLN A 329 -30.32 -8.13 0.80
N ARG A 330 -31.55 -7.91 0.35
CA ARG A 330 -32.68 -8.85 0.57
C ARG A 330 -32.75 -9.95 -0.49
N ARG A 331 -32.31 -9.68 -1.73
CA ARG A 331 -32.48 -10.60 -2.89
C ARG A 331 -31.24 -11.42 -3.21
N THR A 332 -30.07 -11.03 -2.74
CA THR A 332 -28.79 -11.72 -2.98
C THR A 332 -28.80 -13.06 -2.25
N SER A 333 -28.37 -14.16 -2.90
CA SER A 333 -28.35 -15.48 -2.27
C SER A 333 -27.33 -15.54 -1.11
N ALA A 334 -27.56 -16.41 -0.12
CA ALA A 334 -26.60 -16.61 0.97
C ALA A 334 -25.22 -17.04 0.44
N LYS A 335 -25.19 -17.88 -0.59
CA LYS A 335 -23.96 -18.26 -1.30
C LYS A 335 -23.16 -17.06 -1.74
N GLN A 336 -23.80 -16.13 -2.45
CA GLN A 336 -23.14 -14.91 -2.95
C GLN A 336 -22.67 -13.98 -1.82
N LEU A 337 -23.49 -13.81 -0.76
CA LEU A 337 -23.14 -12.99 0.40
C LEU A 337 -21.91 -13.54 1.13
N ILE A 338 -21.90 -14.85 1.42
CA ILE A 338 -20.81 -15.52 2.10
C ILE A 338 -19.54 -15.51 1.24
N THR A 339 -19.66 -15.78 -0.05
CA THR A 339 -18.52 -15.73 -1.00
C THR A 339 -17.94 -14.34 -1.08
N ARG A 340 -18.78 -13.29 -1.20
CA ARG A 340 -18.32 -11.89 -1.23
C ARG A 340 -17.66 -11.49 0.08
N TYR A 341 -18.22 -11.88 1.23
CA TYR A 341 -17.57 -11.63 2.51
C TYR A 341 -16.25 -12.39 2.67
N ALA A 342 -16.17 -13.62 2.18
CA ALA A 342 -14.93 -14.39 2.19
C ALA A 342 -13.82 -13.73 1.32
N HIS A 343 -14.19 -13.05 0.24
CA HIS A 343 -13.25 -12.26 -0.57
C HIS A 343 -12.68 -11.05 0.18
N ARG A 344 -13.26 -10.62 1.32
CA ARG A 344 -12.65 -9.62 2.21
C ARG A 344 -11.25 -10.06 2.69
N MET A 345 -10.94 -11.36 2.75
CA MET A 345 -9.58 -11.84 3.03
C MET A 345 -8.53 -11.28 2.05
N LEU A 346 -8.95 -10.78 0.88
CA LEU A 346 -8.04 -10.14 -0.08
C LEU A 346 -7.46 -8.83 0.47
N ILE A 347 -8.24 -8.05 1.26
CA ILE A 347 -7.67 -6.87 1.91
C ILE A 347 -6.70 -7.27 3.03
N GLU A 348 -6.94 -8.36 3.75
CA GLU A 348 -6.03 -8.86 4.78
C GLU A 348 -4.69 -9.30 4.16
N ASN A 349 -4.72 -9.93 2.98
CA ASN A 349 -3.51 -10.26 2.22
C ASN A 349 -2.79 -9.01 1.75
N ALA A 350 -3.51 -8.01 1.26
CA ALA A 350 -2.93 -6.72 0.86
C ALA A 350 -2.35 -5.95 2.06
N LEU A 351 -3.02 -5.99 3.23
CA LEU A 351 -2.50 -5.43 4.48
C LEU A 351 -1.24 -6.17 4.96
N SER A 352 -1.23 -7.50 4.84
CA SER A 352 -0.02 -8.29 5.16
C SER A 352 1.17 -7.88 4.28
N ASP A 353 0.93 -7.59 3.00
CA ASP A 353 1.96 -7.10 2.09
C ASP A 353 2.34 -5.63 2.41
N ALA A 354 1.37 -4.80 2.76
CA ALA A 354 1.60 -3.43 3.23
C ALA A 354 2.51 -3.38 4.46
N VAL A 355 2.30 -4.27 5.42
CA VAL A 355 3.13 -4.38 6.63
C VAL A 355 4.51 -4.96 6.31
N ARG A 356 4.57 -6.10 5.61
CA ARG A 356 5.82 -6.87 5.45
C ARG A 356 6.74 -6.33 4.37
N PHE A 357 6.17 -5.75 3.31
CA PHE A 357 6.94 -5.29 2.16
C PHE A 357 7.01 -3.77 2.08
N PHE A 358 5.89 -3.07 2.21
CA PHE A 358 5.88 -1.60 2.18
C PHE A 358 6.16 -0.97 3.55
N HIS A 359 6.41 -1.81 4.58
CA HIS A 359 6.80 -1.40 5.93
C HIS A 359 5.82 -0.40 6.57
N MET A 360 4.53 -0.68 6.42
CA MET A 360 3.46 0.16 6.96
C MET A 360 3.61 0.40 8.47
N ASP A 361 4.09 -0.60 9.21
CA ASP A 361 4.29 -0.55 10.67
C ASP A 361 5.59 0.15 11.10
N ALA A 362 6.45 0.53 10.15
CA ALA A 362 7.70 1.23 10.44
C ALA A 362 7.51 2.76 10.43
N LEU A 363 6.72 3.27 11.38
CA LEU A 363 6.45 4.70 11.50
C LEU A 363 7.73 5.51 11.72
N SER A 364 7.85 6.57 10.93
CA SER A 364 8.93 7.56 11.07
C SER A 364 8.52 8.78 11.91
N SER A 365 7.26 8.89 12.35
CA SER A 365 6.74 10.07 13.01
C SER A 365 5.54 9.75 13.92
N ALA A 366 5.38 10.55 14.99
CA ALA A 366 4.16 10.61 15.81
C ALA A 366 3.06 11.49 15.21
N VAL A 367 3.36 12.22 14.15
CA VAL A 367 2.45 13.18 13.54
C VAL A 367 1.58 12.48 12.53
N GLY A 368 0.27 12.36 12.76
CA GLY A 368 -0.70 11.69 11.89
C GLY A 368 -0.64 12.15 10.43
N LEU A 369 -0.50 13.46 10.18
CA LEU A 369 -0.37 14.01 8.82
C LEU A 369 0.84 13.47 8.04
N LYS A 370 1.97 13.19 8.72
CA LYS A 370 3.15 12.58 8.07
C LYS A 370 2.89 11.11 7.75
N VAL A 371 2.15 10.42 8.60
CA VAL A 371 1.72 9.04 8.39
C VAL A 371 0.72 8.98 7.23
N ASP A 372 -0.20 9.94 7.15
CA ASP A 372 -1.19 10.04 6.10
C ASP A 372 -0.53 10.12 4.70
N PHE A 373 0.51 10.96 4.55
CA PHE A 373 1.28 11.00 3.30
C PHE A 373 2.02 9.68 3.02
N ASP A 374 2.62 9.04 4.03
CA ASP A 374 3.28 7.74 3.86
C ASP A 374 2.30 6.64 3.45
N MET A 375 1.04 6.70 3.91
CA MET A 375 -0.03 5.80 3.49
C MET A 375 -0.46 6.05 2.05
N ALA A 376 -0.58 7.30 1.63
CA ALA A 376 -0.87 7.63 0.23
C ALA A 376 0.24 7.12 -0.71
N LEU A 377 1.52 7.27 -0.33
CA LEU A 377 2.63 6.68 -1.08
C LEU A 377 2.55 5.15 -1.15
N LEU A 378 2.11 4.49 -0.06
CA LEU A 378 1.88 3.04 -0.04
C LEU A 378 0.77 2.65 -1.01
N VAL A 379 -0.34 3.39 -1.03
CA VAL A 379 -1.46 3.18 -1.96
C VAL A 379 -0.96 3.25 -3.40
N VAL A 380 -0.21 4.30 -3.76
CA VAL A 380 0.35 4.45 -5.11
C VAL A 380 1.35 3.34 -5.44
N ALA A 381 2.30 3.05 -4.55
CA ALA A 381 3.31 2.02 -4.78
C ALA A 381 2.71 0.62 -4.92
N SER A 382 1.73 0.27 -4.09
CA SER A 382 1.04 -1.03 -4.17
C SER A 382 0.27 -1.17 -5.50
N GLY A 383 -0.36 -0.09 -5.97
CA GLY A 383 -1.03 -0.07 -7.27
C GLY A 383 -0.06 -0.21 -8.44
N LEU A 384 1.13 0.41 -8.38
CA LEU A 384 2.18 0.22 -9.38
C LEU A 384 2.66 -1.24 -9.44
N TYR A 385 2.82 -1.89 -8.28
CA TYR A 385 3.11 -3.33 -8.24
C TYR A 385 2.00 -4.18 -8.85
N ARG A 386 0.73 -3.81 -8.63
CA ARG A 386 -0.41 -4.49 -9.25
C ARG A 386 -0.41 -4.35 -10.78
N LEU A 387 -0.13 -3.14 -11.29
CA LEU A 387 0.00 -2.90 -12.73
C LEU A 387 1.13 -3.72 -13.35
N LEU A 388 2.29 -3.73 -12.71
CA LEU A 388 3.42 -4.52 -13.19
C LEU A 388 3.13 -6.03 -13.12
N ALA A 389 2.49 -6.51 -12.03
CA ALA A 389 2.11 -7.92 -11.86
C ALA A 389 1.22 -8.41 -13.00
N GLN A 390 0.28 -7.58 -13.49
CA GLN A 390 -0.60 -7.93 -14.61
C GLN A 390 0.16 -8.15 -15.93
N ARG A 391 1.32 -7.51 -16.10
CA ARG A 391 2.20 -7.71 -17.26
C ARG A 391 3.07 -8.96 -17.17
N MET A 392 3.29 -9.47 -15.96
CA MET A 392 4.18 -10.60 -15.69
C MET A 392 3.39 -11.91 -15.70
N ARG A 393 3.63 -12.75 -16.70
CA ARG A 393 2.95 -14.05 -16.83
C ARG A 393 3.14 -14.91 -15.59
N GLY A 394 2.04 -15.33 -14.96
CA GLY A 394 2.05 -16.12 -13.72
C GLY A 394 2.13 -15.30 -12.43
N TYR A 395 2.17 -13.97 -12.52
CA TYR A 395 2.27 -13.06 -11.36
C TYR A 395 1.03 -12.18 -11.16
N SER A 396 -0.04 -12.33 -11.94
CA SER A 396 -1.23 -11.49 -11.89
C SER A 396 -1.82 -11.34 -10.47
N ASP A 397 -1.70 -12.38 -9.66
CA ASP A 397 -2.19 -12.42 -8.26
C ASP A 397 -1.07 -12.35 -7.22
N ALA A 398 0.18 -12.18 -7.65
CA ALA A 398 1.32 -12.17 -6.75
C ALA A 398 1.32 -10.94 -5.82
N GLN A 399 1.76 -11.16 -4.59
CA GLN A 399 2.05 -10.09 -3.65
C GLN A 399 3.32 -9.33 -4.10
N ALA A 400 3.41 -8.04 -3.74
CA ALA A 400 4.54 -7.18 -4.11
C ALA A 400 5.89 -7.76 -3.68
N ARG A 401 5.97 -8.37 -2.49
CA ARG A 401 7.21 -9.02 -2.00
C ARG A 401 7.70 -10.15 -2.90
N HIS A 402 6.79 -10.92 -3.54
CA HIS A 402 7.18 -11.99 -4.44
C HIS A 402 7.65 -11.41 -5.78
N LEU A 403 6.93 -10.41 -6.29
CA LEU A 403 7.32 -9.72 -7.51
C LEU A 403 8.66 -9.00 -7.33
N PHE A 404 8.91 -8.39 -6.15
CA PHE A 404 10.19 -7.77 -5.82
C PHE A 404 11.31 -8.80 -5.87
N ARG A 405 11.20 -9.86 -5.09
CA ARG A 405 12.23 -10.91 -4.99
C ARG A 405 12.57 -11.52 -6.36
N ASP A 406 11.56 -11.79 -7.17
CA ASP A 406 11.72 -12.58 -8.39
C ASP A 406 12.02 -11.71 -9.62
N ILE A 407 11.53 -10.45 -9.66
CA ILE A 407 11.55 -9.59 -10.84
C ILE A 407 12.28 -8.26 -10.60
N ILE A 408 12.05 -7.58 -9.45
CA ILE A 408 12.51 -6.21 -9.23
C ILE A 408 13.89 -6.13 -8.59
N ASP A 409 14.24 -7.01 -7.67
CA ASP A 409 15.56 -7.04 -7.02
C ASP A 409 16.64 -7.53 -8.00
N ILE A 410 16.92 -6.72 -9.02
CA ILE A 410 17.87 -7.02 -10.10
C ILE A 410 18.78 -5.80 -10.35
N PRO A 411 20.10 -5.98 -10.31
CA PRO A 411 21.05 -4.92 -10.72
C PRO A 411 21.02 -4.70 -12.23
N ALA A 412 21.54 -3.55 -12.65
CA ALA A 412 21.68 -3.21 -14.06
C ALA A 412 22.95 -2.39 -14.34
N ASP A 413 23.46 -2.50 -15.55
CA ASP A 413 24.40 -1.54 -16.11
C ASP A 413 23.62 -0.48 -16.87
N ILE A 414 23.90 0.78 -16.58
CA ILE A 414 23.24 1.92 -17.20
C ILE A 414 24.25 2.66 -18.09
N THR A 415 23.86 2.95 -19.31
CA THR A 415 24.63 3.78 -20.24
C THR A 415 23.76 4.92 -20.72
N ILE A 416 24.20 6.15 -20.51
CA ILE A 416 23.59 7.37 -21.01
C ILE A 416 24.38 7.82 -22.24
N GLY A 417 23.74 8.05 -23.36
CA GLY A 417 24.38 8.52 -24.57
C GLY A 417 23.56 8.24 -25.82
N GLY A 418 23.86 8.93 -26.94
CA GLY A 418 23.16 8.71 -28.20
C GLY A 418 21.65 9.00 -28.18
N GLY A 419 21.18 9.91 -27.33
CA GLY A 419 19.73 10.22 -27.21
C GLY A 419 18.92 9.20 -26.39
N GLU A 420 19.56 8.24 -25.75
CA GLU A 420 18.89 7.22 -24.94
C GLU A 420 19.58 6.96 -23.60
N VAL A 421 18.82 6.46 -22.66
CA VAL A 421 19.28 5.83 -21.43
C VAL A 421 19.04 4.33 -21.59
N ARG A 422 20.12 3.59 -21.75
CA ARG A 422 20.07 2.13 -21.86
C ARG A 422 20.24 1.53 -20.48
N VAL A 423 19.27 0.72 -20.05
CA VAL A 423 19.29 -0.04 -18.80
C VAL A 423 19.39 -1.53 -19.14
N GLN A 424 20.56 -2.11 -18.93
CA GLN A 424 20.84 -3.51 -19.20
C GLN A 424 20.71 -4.32 -17.90
N LEU A 425 19.59 -5.01 -17.72
CA LEU A 425 19.36 -5.85 -16.55
C LEU A 425 20.33 -7.03 -16.51
N HIS A 426 20.85 -7.33 -15.33
CA HIS A 426 21.71 -8.48 -15.13
C HIS A 426 20.91 -9.79 -15.22
N ARG A 427 21.60 -10.89 -15.47
CA ARG A 427 20.98 -12.20 -15.65
C ARG A 427 20.34 -12.69 -14.34
N ARG A 428 19.06 -13.08 -14.39
CA ARG A 428 18.29 -13.72 -13.32
C ARG A 428 17.45 -14.86 -13.88
N SER A 429 17.04 -15.80 -13.05
CA SER A 429 16.22 -16.96 -13.44
C SER A 429 14.87 -16.56 -14.04
N HIS A 430 14.28 -15.47 -13.58
CA HIS A 430 12.97 -14.98 -14.03
C HIS A 430 13.05 -13.96 -15.21
N LEU A 431 14.24 -13.73 -15.76
CA LEU A 431 14.43 -12.85 -16.91
C LEU A 431 13.53 -13.19 -18.11
N PRO A 432 13.27 -14.48 -18.46
CA PRO A 432 12.34 -14.83 -19.54
C PRO A 432 10.93 -14.26 -19.35
N ILE A 433 10.45 -14.09 -18.12
CA ILE A 433 9.13 -13.49 -17.80
C ILE A 433 9.15 -12.00 -18.13
N ILE A 434 10.24 -11.32 -17.80
CA ILE A 434 10.42 -9.88 -18.11
C ILE A 434 10.48 -9.71 -19.64
N LEU A 435 11.22 -10.55 -20.35
CA LEU A 435 11.28 -10.53 -21.81
C LEU A 435 9.90 -10.73 -22.45
N ALA A 436 9.12 -11.69 -21.91
CA ALA A 436 7.76 -11.96 -22.41
C ALA A 436 6.72 -10.89 -22.08
N SER A 437 7.05 -9.91 -21.21
CA SER A 437 6.13 -8.83 -20.82
C SER A 437 5.97 -7.72 -21.87
N GLY A 438 6.82 -7.70 -22.89
CA GLY A 438 6.86 -6.64 -23.91
C GLY A 438 7.51 -5.32 -23.46
N LEU A 439 8.00 -5.22 -22.21
CA LEU A 439 8.63 -4.00 -21.68
C LEU A 439 9.96 -3.66 -22.37
N MET A 440 10.59 -4.63 -23.04
CA MET A 440 11.88 -4.47 -23.72
C MET A 440 11.76 -4.33 -25.23
N ASP A 441 10.56 -4.41 -25.80
CA ASP A 441 10.36 -4.47 -27.26
C ASP A 441 10.73 -3.17 -27.95
N GLN A 442 10.41 -2.03 -27.33
CA GLN A 442 10.65 -0.71 -27.90
C GLN A 442 11.09 0.29 -26.83
N PRO A 443 11.97 1.25 -27.20
CA PRO A 443 12.28 2.38 -26.33
C PRO A 443 11.08 3.31 -26.26
N PHE A 444 10.99 4.07 -25.15
CA PHE A 444 9.94 5.09 -24.98
C PHE A 444 10.52 6.33 -24.31
N ALA A 445 10.04 7.51 -24.72
CA ALA A 445 10.48 8.79 -24.19
C ALA A 445 10.10 8.96 -22.72
N VAL A 446 11.03 9.46 -21.93
CA VAL A 446 10.83 9.74 -20.50
C VAL A 446 10.82 11.25 -20.29
N PRO A 447 9.66 11.86 -19.94
CA PRO A 447 9.55 13.32 -19.86
C PRO A 447 10.55 13.98 -18.91
N TRP A 448 10.80 13.36 -17.75
CA TRP A 448 11.73 13.90 -16.75
C TRP A 448 13.22 13.64 -17.04
N TRP A 449 13.54 13.05 -18.17
CA TRP A 449 14.89 12.92 -18.72
C TRP A 449 15.10 13.82 -19.95
N ASN A 450 14.46 14.98 -19.95
CA ASN A 450 14.51 15.91 -21.08
C ASN A 450 14.12 15.25 -22.42
N GLY A 451 13.22 14.25 -22.37
CA GLY A 451 12.76 13.53 -23.54
C GLY A 451 13.68 12.40 -24.04
N LEU A 452 14.80 12.12 -23.36
CA LEU A 452 15.60 10.93 -23.68
C LEU A 452 14.75 9.66 -23.56
N SER A 453 15.01 8.71 -24.46
CA SER A 453 14.30 7.43 -24.44
C SER A 453 14.92 6.46 -23.44
N LEU A 454 14.10 5.73 -22.69
CA LEU A 454 14.52 4.54 -21.96
C LEU A 454 14.54 3.34 -22.91
N ARG A 455 15.67 2.64 -22.96
CA ARG A 455 15.80 1.32 -23.61
C ARG A 455 16.11 0.28 -22.52
N LEU A 456 15.15 -0.59 -22.25
CA LEU A 456 15.36 -1.75 -21.39
C LEU A 456 15.95 -2.89 -22.21
N THR A 457 17.01 -3.51 -21.71
CA THR A 457 17.66 -4.67 -22.33
C THR A 457 18.06 -5.66 -21.24
N ALA A 458 18.42 -6.88 -21.65
CA ALA A 458 19.00 -7.86 -20.75
C ALA A 458 20.41 -8.23 -21.19
N ARG A 459 21.32 -8.51 -20.25
CA ARG A 459 22.58 -9.16 -20.58
C ARG A 459 22.26 -10.48 -21.28
N ASP A 460 22.94 -10.74 -22.40
CA ASP A 460 22.72 -11.89 -23.28
C ASP A 460 22.39 -13.17 -22.50
N ALA A 461 21.13 -13.50 -22.51
CA ALA A 461 20.60 -14.67 -21.86
C ALA A 461 20.70 -15.86 -22.80
N LEU A 462 21.67 -16.14 -23.49
CA LEU A 462 21.87 -17.31 -24.37
C LEU A 462 22.35 -16.86 -25.77
N LYS A 463 23.65 -16.68 -25.91
CA LYS A 463 24.26 -17.25 -27.10
C LYS A 463 24.15 -18.76 -26.92
N PRO A 464 23.49 -19.51 -27.84
CA PRO A 464 23.58 -20.95 -27.81
C PRO A 464 25.08 -21.28 -27.81
N ARG A 465 25.52 -22.14 -26.89
CA ARG A 465 26.86 -22.73 -26.98
C ARG A 465 26.97 -23.29 -28.38
N GLN A 466 27.81 -22.71 -29.21
CA GLN A 466 28.27 -23.38 -30.41
C GLN A 466 28.96 -24.64 -29.94
N THR A 467 28.29 -25.78 -30.10
CA THR A 467 28.89 -27.11 -29.96
C THR A 467 29.78 -27.32 -31.17
#